data_b6b30e28a8d7df2f660fd4c03be03a9d
#
_entry.id   b6b30e28a8d7df2f660fd4c03be03a9d
#
_cell.length_a   1.000
_cell.length_b   1.000
_cell.length_c   1.000
_cell.angle_alpha   90.00
_cell.angle_beta   90.00
_cell.angle_gamma   90.00
#
_symmetry.space_group_name_H-M   'P 1'
#
loop_
_entity.id
_entity.type
_entity.pdbx_description
1 polymer ?
#
loop_
_entity_poly.entity_id
_entity_poly.type
_entity_poly.pdbx_seq_one_letter_code
_entity_poly.pdbx_strand_id
1 'polypeptide(L)'
;LNKNYNLDIYIADNGDNFDNKIKIPECIKVIKNNPNKLGGFNKGSGIIEIWNNNIEILKQYDYIIHFEPRQLLIDNSFIDNFMRNPRSIFTYNRNPNAKRHFNTGLFTCKSIDLINFITVVTAEILFQNHYSLEYILYNFYNNYKLKYDVLDKMSLIWYDVCQKHLHIEQ
;
A
#
# COMPACT_ATOMS: atom_id res chain seq x y z
N LEU A 1 0.91 -15.88 7.36
CA LEU A 1 -0.06 -15.66 6.26
C LEU A 1 0.05 -16.73 5.19
N ASN A 2 1.23 -16.99 4.62
CA ASN A 2 1.42 -17.92 3.50
C ASN A 2 1.02 -19.38 3.81
N LYS A 3 1.02 -19.82 5.06
CA LYS A 3 0.62 -21.19 5.43
C LYS A 3 -0.89 -21.45 5.26
N ASN A 4 -1.69 -20.41 5.36
CA ASN A 4 -3.16 -20.51 5.33
C ASN A 4 -3.79 -20.01 4.02
N TYR A 5 -3.04 -19.24 3.22
CA TYR A 5 -3.53 -18.61 2.00
C TYR A 5 -2.54 -18.84 0.87
N ASN A 6 -3.05 -18.99 -0.33
CA ASN A 6 -2.22 -19.07 -1.54
C ASN A 6 -1.83 -17.64 -1.98
N LEU A 7 -0.87 -17.06 -1.26
CA LEU A 7 -0.36 -15.71 -1.49
C LEU A 7 1.14 -15.74 -1.75
N ASP A 8 1.57 -15.05 -2.79
CA ASP A 8 2.97 -14.67 -2.94
C ASP A 8 3.24 -13.41 -2.13
N ILE A 9 4.26 -13.44 -1.28
CA ILE A 9 4.61 -12.33 -0.40
C ILE A 9 5.92 -11.72 -0.87
N TYR A 10 5.91 -10.41 -1.09
CA TYR A 10 7.07 -9.64 -1.51
C TYR A 10 7.38 -8.54 -0.49
N ILE A 11 8.65 -8.37 -0.19
CA ILE A 11 9.16 -7.17 0.46
C ILE A 11 9.88 -6.37 -0.61
N ALA A 12 9.36 -5.20 -0.95
CA ALA A 12 10.02 -4.27 -1.88
C ALA A 12 10.68 -3.16 -1.07
N ASP A 13 12.00 -3.07 -1.18
CA ASP A 13 12.81 -2.08 -0.48
C ASP A 13 13.57 -1.22 -1.48
N ASN A 14 13.51 0.09 -1.30
CA ASN A 14 14.24 1.09 -2.06
C ASN A 14 15.21 1.91 -1.18
N GLY A 15 15.54 1.39 -0.01
CA GLY A 15 16.58 1.92 0.87
C GLY A 15 17.98 1.48 0.43
N ASP A 16 18.98 2.30 0.79
CA ASP A 16 20.39 2.01 0.45
C ASP A 16 20.96 0.82 1.25
N ASN A 17 20.40 0.53 2.41
CA ASN A 17 20.90 -0.45 3.36
C ASN A 17 19.80 -1.38 3.85
N PHE A 18 19.46 -2.39 3.04
CA PHE A 18 18.67 -3.50 3.57
C PHE A 18 19.53 -4.25 4.61
N ASP A 19 19.10 -4.20 5.88
CA ASP A 19 19.85 -4.85 6.96
C ASP A 19 19.79 -6.38 6.82
N ASN A 20 20.90 -6.97 6.36
CA ASN A 20 21.03 -8.44 6.22
C ASN A 20 20.93 -9.20 7.55
N LYS A 21 20.81 -8.50 8.69
CA LYS A 21 20.61 -9.11 10.02
C LYS A 21 19.18 -9.59 10.25
N ILE A 22 18.21 -9.09 9.47
CA ILE A 22 16.83 -9.53 9.57
C ILE A 22 16.70 -10.88 8.88
N LYS A 23 16.35 -11.91 9.66
CA LYS A 23 16.07 -13.24 9.12
C LYS A 23 14.68 -13.25 8.50
N ILE A 24 14.63 -13.21 7.17
CA ILE A 24 13.39 -13.27 6.40
C ILE A 24 13.03 -14.72 6.13
N PRO A 25 11.76 -15.14 6.36
CA PRO A 25 11.29 -16.47 6.00
C PRO A 25 11.46 -16.75 4.50
N GLU A 26 11.83 -17.97 4.12
CA GLU A 26 12.09 -18.39 2.72
C GLU A 26 10.87 -18.21 1.80
N CYS A 27 9.66 -18.23 2.36
CA CYS A 27 8.43 -17.99 1.60
C CYS A 27 8.20 -16.53 1.20
N ILE A 28 9.08 -15.60 1.62
CA ILE A 28 9.00 -14.18 1.31
C ILE A 28 10.08 -13.83 0.31
N LYS A 29 9.68 -13.27 -0.82
CA LYS A 29 10.59 -12.79 -1.87
C LYS A 29 10.99 -11.35 -1.57
N VAL A 30 12.31 -11.08 -1.50
CA VAL A 30 12.84 -9.73 -1.31
C VAL A 30 13.23 -9.14 -2.65
N ILE A 31 12.72 -7.96 -2.94
CA ILE A 31 13.03 -7.21 -4.15
C ILE A 31 13.82 -5.98 -3.74
N LYS A 32 15.05 -5.91 -4.23
CA LYS A 32 15.88 -4.71 -4.09
C LYS A 32 15.60 -3.79 -5.26
N ASN A 33 15.04 -2.65 -4.98
CA ASN A 33 14.79 -1.61 -5.97
C ASN A 33 15.95 -0.62 -6.02
N ASN A 34 15.95 0.20 -7.08
CA ASN A 34 16.87 1.34 -7.12
C ASN A 34 16.59 2.30 -5.95
N PRO A 35 17.62 3.03 -5.47
CA PRO A 35 17.46 4.01 -4.41
C PRO A 35 16.31 4.98 -4.71
N ASN A 36 15.54 5.26 -3.69
CA ASN A 36 14.42 6.18 -3.74
C ASN A 36 14.92 7.62 -4.03
N LYS A 37 14.40 8.23 -5.09
CA LYS A 37 14.80 9.59 -5.48
C LYS A 37 13.97 10.65 -4.78
N LEU A 38 12.67 10.47 -4.73
CA LEU A 38 11.71 11.47 -4.26
C LEU A 38 11.06 11.13 -2.92
N GLY A 39 11.14 9.89 -2.48
CA GLY A 39 10.47 9.42 -1.26
C GLY A 39 10.97 10.07 0.04
N GLY A 40 12.22 10.57 0.06
CA GLY A 40 12.74 11.36 1.19
C GLY A 40 12.05 12.72 1.34
N PHE A 41 11.46 13.25 0.28
CA PHE A 41 10.75 14.53 0.23
C PHE A 41 9.23 14.35 0.26
N ASN A 42 8.74 13.32 -0.41
CA ASN A 42 7.32 12.98 -0.47
C ASN A 42 7.17 11.45 -0.38
N LYS A 43 6.62 10.95 0.73
CA LYS A 43 6.46 9.51 0.98
C LYS A 43 5.64 8.80 -0.10
N GLY A 44 4.58 9.45 -0.59
CA GLY A 44 3.74 8.91 -1.66
C GLY A 44 4.50 8.75 -2.96
N SER A 45 5.41 9.68 -3.28
CA SER A 45 6.30 9.56 -4.44
C SER A 45 7.19 8.33 -4.35
N GLY A 46 7.76 8.05 -3.16
CA GLY A 46 8.56 6.85 -2.94
C GLY A 46 7.78 5.55 -3.12
N ILE A 47 6.51 5.52 -2.73
CA ILE A 47 5.64 4.36 -2.96
C ILE A 47 5.37 4.16 -4.46
N ILE A 48 5.11 5.24 -5.20
CA ILE A 48 4.93 5.17 -6.67
C ILE A 48 6.22 4.68 -7.35
N GLU A 49 7.39 5.14 -6.91
CA GLU A 49 8.68 4.64 -7.42
C GLU A 49 8.81 3.12 -7.22
N ILE A 50 8.44 2.61 -6.03
CA ILE A 50 8.44 1.16 -5.77
C ILE A 50 7.48 0.43 -6.71
N TRP A 51 6.26 0.89 -6.88
CA TRP A 51 5.29 0.24 -7.76
C TRP A 51 5.75 0.24 -9.22
N ASN A 52 6.29 1.36 -9.72
CA ASN A 52 6.81 1.47 -11.07
C ASN A 52 7.99 0.51 -11.32
N ASN A 53 8.91 0.41 -10.36
CA ASN A 53 10.07 -0.49 -10.47
C ASN A 53 9.65 -1.98 -10.51
N ASN A 54 8.44 -2.30 -10.03
CA ASN A 54 7.94 -3.67 -9.91
C ASN A 54 6.72 -3.96 -10.82
N ILE A 55 6.51 -3.16 -11.86
CA ILE A 55 5.33 -3.28 -12.72
C ILE A 55 5.19 -4.67 -13.38
N GLU A 56 6.30 -5.31 -13.73
CA GLU A 56 6.30 -6.65 -14.32
C GLU A 56 5.90 -7.75 -13.32
N ILE A 57 6.11 -7.50 -12.02
CA ILE A 57 5.60 -8.37 -10.96
C ILE A 57 4.10 -8.12 -10.79
N LEU A 58 3.68 -6.86 -10.73
CA LEU A 58 2.28 -6.48 -10.57
C LEU A 58 1.40 -7.08 -11.67
N LYS A 59 1.88 -7.13 -12.91
CA LYS A 59 1.18 -7.73 -14.06
C LYS A 59 0.89 -9.23 -13.93
N GLN A 60 1.57 -9.94 -13.02
CA GLN A 60 1.40 -11.39 -12.84
C GLN A 60 0.21 -11.75 -11.98
N TYR A 61 -0.45 -10.78 -11.36
CA TYR A 61 -1.52 -10.98 -10.38
C TYR A 61 -2.79 -10.24 -10.79
N ASP A 62 -3.95 -10.82 -10.47
CA ASP A 62 -5.24 -10.14 -10.64
C ASP A 62 -5.45 -9.05 -9.60
N TYR A 63 -4.99 -9.30 -8.36
CA TYR A 63 -5.12 -8.41 -7.21
C TYR A 63 -3.83 -8.28 -6.43
N ILE A 64 -3.69 -7.18 -5.75
CA ILE A 64 -2.58 -6.85 -4.85
C ILE A 64 -3.14 -6.53 -3.48
N ILE A 65 -2.43 -6.99 -2.45
CA ILE A 65 -2.59 -6.52 -1.08
C ILE A 65 -1.37 -5.65 -0.79
N HIS A 66 -1.56 -4.35 -0.70
CA HIS A 66 -0.52 -3.42 -0.26
C HIS A 66 -0.52 -3.33 1.26
N PHE A 67 0.65 -3.44 1.87
CA PHE A 67 0.83 -3.38 3.31
C PHE A 67 2.10 -2.63 3.67
N GLU A 68 1.98 -1.52 4.40
CA GLU A 68 3.15 -0.78 4.88
C GLU A 68 3.75 -1.42 6.13
N PRO A 69 5.10 -1.47 6.24
CA PRO A 69 5.79 -2.18 7.33
C PRO A 69 5.61 -1.55 8.72
N ARG A 70 5.04 -0.35 8.81
CA ARG A 70 4.73 0.33 10.08
C ARG A 70 3.46 -0.17 10.78
N GLN A 71 2.83 -1.16 10.22
CA GLN A 71 1.53 -1.67 10.64
C GLN A 71 1.63 -3.14 10.99
N LEU A 72 0.77 -3.58 11.88
CA LEU A 72 0.59 -4.99 12.23
C LEU A 72 -0.89 -5.33 12.15
N LEU A 73 -1.20 -6.46 11.52
CA LEU A 73 -2.55 -7.03 11.59
C LEU A 73 -2.77 -7.63 12.99
N ILE A 74 -3.86 -7.25 13.65
CA ILE A 74 -4.27 -7.82 14.93
C ILE A 74 -4.77 -9.25 14.71
N ASP A 75 -5.49 -9.46 13.60
CA ASP A 75 -6.05 -10.74 13.21
C ASP A 75 -6.05 -10.89 11.67
N ASN A 76 -6.61 -11.99 11.19
CA ASN A 76 -6.67 -12.28 9.75
C ASN A 76 -7.96 -11.80 9.08
N SER A 77 -8.85 -11.09 9.78
CA SER A 77 -10.19 -10.76 9.29
C SER A 77 -10.20 -10.02 7.96
N PHE A 78 -9.25 -9.10 7.76
CA PHE A 78 -9.09 -8.38 6.50
C PHE A 78 -8.73 -9.33 5.34
N ILE A 79 -7.74 -10.20 5.57
CA ILE A 79 -7.30 -11.18 4.56
C ILE A 79 -8.40 -12.19 4.28
N ASP A 80 -9.07 -12.72 5.30
CA ASP A 80 -10.19 -13.65 5.15
C ASP A 80 -11.35 -13.04 4.36
N ASN A 81 -11.67 -11.78 4.63
CA ASN A 81 -12.68 -11.04 3.89
C ASN A 81 -12.31 -10.90 2.42
N PHE A 82 -11.09 -10.50 2.13
CA PHE A 82 -10.58 -10.39 0.76
C PHE A 82 -10.56 -11.75 0.05
N MET A 83 -9.99 -12.80 0.67
CA MET A 83 -9.87 -14.13 0.06
C MET A 83 -11.23 -14.78 -0.23
N ARG A 84 -12.25 -14.50 0.59
CA ARG A 84 -13.62 -14.99 0.36
C ARG A 84 -14.27 -14.35 -0.86
N ASN A 85 -13.98 -13.09 -1.12
CA ASN A 85 -14.52 -12.34 -2.26
C ASN A 85 -13.51 -11.27 -2.70
N PRO A 86 -12.56 -11.61 -3.59
CA PRO A 86 -11.51 -10.70 -4.05
C PRO A 86 -12.07 -9.46 -4.74
N ARG A 87 -11.71 -8.29 -4.23
CA ARG A 87 -12.11 -6.98 -4.74
C ARG A 87 -11.21 -5.87 -4.23
N SER A 88 -11.36 -4.67 -4.77
CA SER A 88 -10.68 -3.48 -4.22
C SER A 88 -11.34 -3.07 -2.90
N ILE A 89 -10.54 -2.98 -1.84
CA ILE A 89 -10.98 -2.65 -0.48
C ILE A 89 -10.07 -1.57 0.09
N PHE A 90 -10.66 -0.49 0.60
CA PHE A 90 -9.96 0.60 1.26
C PHE A 90 -10.57 0.90 2.63
N THR A 91 -9.90 1.70 3.43
CA THR A 91 -10.51 2.50 4.51
C THR A 91 -10.31 3.98 4.21
N TYR A 92 -11.12 4.84 4.81
CA TYR A 92 -10.87 6.27 4.75
C TYR A 92 -9.83 6.68 5.79
N ASN A 93 -9.03 7.68 5.42
CA ASN A 93 -8.16 8.34 6.38
C ASN A 93 -9.04 9.00 7.46
N ARG A 94 -8.70 8.75 8.73
CA ARG A 94 -9.47 9.23 9.89
C ARG A 94 -9.21 10.69 10.26
N ASN A 95 -8.34 11.38 9.56
CA ASN A 95 -8.16 12.81 9.81
C ASN A 95 -9.49 13.52 9.47
N PRO A 96 -10.21 14.09 10.45
CA PRO A 96 -11.48 14.76 10.22
C PRO A 96 -11.39 15.96 9.28
N ASN A 97 -10.16 16.51 9.12
CA ASN A 97 -9.87 17.58 8.18
C ASN A 97 -9.52 17.08 6.77
N ALA A 98 -9.19 15.80 6.62
CA ALA A 98 -8.89 15.16 5.33
C ALA A 98 -10.17 14.57 4.76
N LYS A 99 -11.05 15.39 4.22
CA LYS A 99 -12.28 14.94 3.60
C LYS A 99 -11.97 13.93 2.48
N ARG A 100 -12.38 12.67 2.70
CA ARG A 100 -12.41 11.60 1.68
C ARG A 100 -11.06 11.31 1.03
N HIS A 101 -10.09 10.90 1.84
CA HIS A 101 -8.85 10.29 1.37
C HIS A 101 -8.86 8.80 1.76
N PHE A 102 -8.27 7.96 0.95
CA PHE A 102 -8.01 6.58 1.36
C PHE A 102 -6.91 6.52 2.41
N ASN A 103 -6.95 5.49 3.26
CA ASN A 103 -5.77 5.07 4.00
C ASN A 103 -4.94 4.16 3.09
N THR A 104 -3.70 4.54 2.81
CA THR A 104 -2.81 3.78 1.92
C THR A 104 -1.89 2.81 2.64
N GLY A 105 -1.98 2.73 3.97
CA GLY A 105 -1.13 1.81 4.74
C GLY A 105 -1.48 0.33 4.56
N LEU A 106 -2.78 0.02 4.39
CA LEU A 106 -3.29 -1.30 4.02
C LEU A 106 -4.48 -1.13 3.08
N PHE A 107 -4.43 -1.77 1.93
CA PHE A 107 -5.56 -1.87 1.01
C PHE A 107 -5.39 -3.06 0.07
N THR A 108 -6.46 -3.42 -0.61
CA THR A 108 -6.43 -4.30 -1.78
C THR A 108 -6.92 -3.57 -3.01
N CYS A 109 -6.37 -3.90 -4.15
CA CYS A 109 -6.89 -3.40 -5.43
C CYS A 109 -6.60 -4.39 -6.56
N LYS A 110 -7.32 -4.23 -7.67
CA LYS A 110 -6.94 -4.91 -8.91
C LYS A 110 -5.58 -4.43 -9.36
N SER A 111 -4.71 -5.35 -9.78
CA SER A 111 -3.39 -5.00 -10.30
C SER A 111 -3.47 -4.05 -11.48
N ILE A 112 -4.42 -4.28 -12.40
CA ILE A 112 -4.62 -3.40 -13.57
C ILE A 112 -5.02 -1.98 -13.16
N ASP A 113 -5.82 -1.80 -12.11
CA ASP A 113 -6.21 -0.47 -11.65
C ASP A 113 -4.99 0.28 -11.08
N LEU A 114 -4.12 -0.41 -10.32
CA LEU A 114 -2.88 0.16 -9.81
C LEU A 114 -1.90 0.50 -10.93
N ILE A 115 -1.76 -0.38 -11.92
CA ILE A 115 -0.91 -0.14 -13.11
C ILE A 115 -1.40 1.09 -13.87
N ASN A 116 -2.71 1.20 -14.12
CA ASN A 116 -3.29 2.37 -14.77
C ASN A 116 -3.06 3.64 -13.93
N PHE A 117 -3.19 3.54 -12.61
CA PHE A 117 -2.93 4.66 -11.71
C PHE A 117 -1.49 5.18 -11.86
N ILE A 118 -0.48 4.31 -11.74
CA ILE A 118 0.94 4.72 -11.82
C ILE A 118 1.38 5.13 -13.24
N THR A 119 0.59 4.78 -14.26
CA THR A 119 0.84 5.25 -15.63
C THR A 119 0.47 6.74 -15.81
N VAL A 120 -0.56 7.21 -15.09
CA VAL A 120 -1.05 8.60 -15.19
C VAL A 120 -0.58 9.49 -14.03
N VAL A 121 -0.19 8.89 -12.91
CA VAL A 121 0.27 9.59 -11.70
C VAL A 121 1.71 9.19 -11.41
N THR A 122 2.65 10.08 -11.79
CA THR A 122 4.08 9.82 -11.54
C THR A 122 4.54 10.32 -10.17
N ALA A 123 5.67 9.83 -9.70
CA ALA A 123 6.28 10.29 -8.46
C ALA A 123 6.59 11.81 -8.50
N GLU A 124 7.00 12.31 -9.67
CA GLU A 124 7.28 13.73 -9.90
C GLU A 124 6.02 14.58 -9.76
N ILE A 125 4.86 14.12 -10.27
CA ILE A 125 3.58 14.83 -10.14
C ILE A 125 3.21 15.00 -8.67
N LEU A 126 3.34 13.95 -7.84
CA LEU A 126 3.09 14.07 -6.40
C LEU A 126 4.05 15.05 -5.73
N PHE A 127 5.33 14.93 -6.04
CA PHE A 127 6.36 15.77 -5.44
C PHE A 127 6.18 17.25 -5.80
N GLN A 128 6.05 17.58 -7.08
CA GLN A 128 5.96 18.96 -7.56
C GLN A 128 4.71 19.68 -7.10
N ASN A 129 3.60 18.97 -6.95
CA ASN A 129 2.32 19.55 -6.54
C ASN A 129 2.03 19.39 -5.05
N HIS A 130 2.94 18.81 -4.27
CA HIS A 130 2.75 18.51 -2.84
C HIS A 130 1.48 17.68 -2.56
N TYR A 131 1.11 16.80 -3.48
CA TYR A 131 -0.07 15.95 -3.31
C TYR A 131 0.23 14.77 -2.39
N SER A 132 -0.76 14.39 -1.57
CA SER A 132 -0.72 13.12 -0.87
C SER A 132 -1.20 11.99 -1.78
N LEU A 133 -0.56 10.82 -1.65
CA LEU A 133 -0.93 9.61 -2.37
C LEU A 133 -2.39 9.23 -2.08
N GLU A 134 -2.80 9.34 -0.82
CA GLU A 134 -4.14 9.03 -0.32
C GLU A 134 -5.22 9.80 -1.06
N TYR A 135 -4.99 11.11 -1.26
CA TYR A 135 -5.92 12.00 -1.97
C TYR A 135 -5.99 11.68 -3.45
N ILE A 136 -4.82 11.53 -4.09
CA ILE A 136 -4.77 11.29 -5.54
C ILE A 136 -5.32 9.91 -5.91
N LEU A 137 -5.01 8.87 -5.12
CA LEU A 137 -5.56 7.54 -5.32
C LEU A 137 -7.08 7.52 -5.17
N TYR A 138 -7.62 8.21 -4.14
CA TYR A 138 -9.05 8.38 -3.97
C TYR A 138 -9.70 9.06 -5.19
N ASN A 139 -9.12 10.17 -5.66
CA ASN A 139 -9.65 10.89 -6.83
C ASN A 139 -9.58 10.05 -8.11
N PHE A 140 -8.50 9.28 -8.29
CA PHE A 140 -8.38 8.37 -9.43
C PHE A 140 -9.53 7.39 -9.47
N TYR A 141 -9.80 6.66 -8.38
CA TYR A 141 -10.89 5.70 -8.31
C TYR A 141 -12.26 6.34 -8.62
N ASN A 142 -12.52 7.52 -8.08
CA ASN A 142 -13.80 8.21 -8.31
C ASN A 142 -13.93 8.79 -9.72
N ASN A 143 -12.87 9.40 -10.26
CA ASN A 143 -12.89 10.00 -11.60
C ASN A 143 -13.06 8.93 -12.70
N TYR A 144 -12.43 7.77 -12.53
CA TYR A 144 -12.57 6.64 -13.46
C TYR A 144 -13.74 5.71 -13.11
N LYS A 145 -14.52 6.02 -12.07
CA LYS A 145 -15.69 5.24 -11.61
C LYS A 145 -15.35 3.77 -11.34
N LEU A 146 -14.17 3.51 -10.80
CA LEU A 146 -13.72 2.17 -10.44
C LEU A 146 -14.50 1.67 -9.23
N LYS A 147 -14.81 0.38 -9.21
CA LYS A 147 -15.54 -0.23 -8.09
C LYS A 147 -14.60 -0.53 -6.93
N TYR A 148 -14.99 -0.16 -5.73
CA TYR A 148 -14.31 -0.49 -4.48
C TYR A 148 -15.28 -0.53 -3.32
N ASP A 149 -14.92 -1.29 -2.28
CA ASP A 149 -15.59 -1.27 -0.98
C ASP A 149 -14.77 -0.44 0.01
N VAL A 150 -15.47 0.13 0.98
CA VAL A 150 -14.84 0.82 2.11
C VAL A 150 -15.19 0.09 3.38
N LEU A 151 -14.16 -0.28 4.14
CA LEU A 151 -14.34 -0.82 5.49
C LEU A 151 -14.19 0.30 6.52
N ASP A 152 -14.96 0.20 7.57
CA ASP A 152 -14.83 1.12 8.71
C ASP A 152 -13.54 0.88 9.48
N LYS A 153 -13.09 -0.39 9.52
CA LYS A 153 -11.92 -0.86 10.28
C LYS A 153 -11.20 -1.98 9.54
N MET A 154 -9.90 -2.13 9.79
CA MET A 154 -9.05 -3.19 9.24
C MET A 154 -8.34 -4.04 10.29
N SER A 155 -8.67 -3.93 11.57
CA SER A 155 -8.01 -4.64 12.67
C SER A 155 -6.48 -4.44 12.65
N LEU A 156 -6.04 -3.19 12.73
CA LEU A 156 -4.64 -2.79 12.62
C LEU A 156 -4.09 -2.18 13.91
N ILE A 157 -2.82 -2.43 14.15
CA ILE A 157 -1.98 -1.60 15.02
C ILE A 157 -1.01 -0.85 14.11
N TRP A 158 -0.91 0.46 14.26
CA TRP A 158 0.10 1.24 13.56
C TRP A 158 0.78 2.26 14.47
N TYR A 159 2.02 2.57 14.14
CA TYR A 159 2.79 3.57 14.84
C TYR A 159 2.76 4.90 14.08
N ASP A 160 2.18 5.92 14.72
CA ASP A 160 2.23 7.29 14.21
C ASP A 160 3.58 7.92 14.56
N VAL A 161 4.42 8.08 13.56
CA VAL A 161 5.77 8.63 13.72
C VAL A 161 5.73 10.10 14.15
N CYS A 162 4.71 10.85 13.71
CA CYS A 162 4.59 12.28 14.03
C CYS A 162 4.14 12.49 15.47
N GLN A 163 3.20 11.69 15.94
CA GLN A 163 2.66 11.76 17.30
C GLN A 163 3.43 10.86 18.29
N LYS A 164 4.33 10.02 17.79
CA LYS A 164 5.08 9.01 18.59
C LYS A 164 4.15 8.14 19.42
N HIS A 165 3.04 7.72 18.86
CA HIS A 165 1.97 7.01 19.53
C HIS A 165 1.55 5.75 18.77
N LEU A 166 1.16 4.70 19.52
CA LEU A 166 0.56 3.49 18.97
C LEU A 166 -0.95 3.68 18.88
N HIS A 167 -1.50 3.46 17.72
CA HIS A 167 -2.93 3.40 17.48
C HIS A 167 -3.36 1.94 17.30
N ILE A 168 -4.45 1.56 17.97
CA ILE A 168 -5.05 0.23 17.87
C ILE A 168 -6.45 0.40 17.26
N GLU A 169 -6.66 -0.27 16.15
CA GLU A 169 -7.94 -0.32 15.47
C GLU A 169 -8.53 -1.73 15.59
N GLN A 170 -9.54 -1.86 16.43
CA GLN A 170 -10.28 -3.11 16.66
C GLN A 170 -11.66 -3.04 16.05
#